data_c6ba47ea25b0868ff4628141891b9309
#
_entry.id   c6ba47ea25b0868ff4628141891b9309
#
_cell.length_a   1.000
_cell.length_b   1.000
_cell.length_c   1.000
_cell.angle_alpha   90.00
_cell.angle_beta   90.00
_cell.angle_gamma   90.00
#
_symmetry.space_group_name_H-M   'P 1'
#
loop_
_entity.id
_entity.type
_entity.pdbx_description
1 polymer ?
#
loop_
_entity_poly.entity_id
_entity_poly.type
_entity_poly.pdbx_seq_one_letter_code
_entity_poly.pdbx_strand_id
1 'polypeptide(L)'
;MLLLTRRQTIFAAIAASLAGHTAFAQSAPAKVRIALDWTPNTNHIGIYVAKAKGFYADAGLDVEILPFTDTSAGTLVSNGVADFGISSEIETLTQRAGGGDVKMVYGVVQTETARLIFRGGRDDIKSPKDLDGKTYGGFGGTWESALISAMIRNDGGKGDVKTVTLGTSAYEALDNGSIDFTLEIYTWEGIAAELENRKISRFHYSDYGIPDEQTTVIVSSDAYLSASREHARAFIQATRKGYAYSVDHPDEACELLISGSNGALMNTELVKASQKALIEGHFLKSEAGVIGTLDPAKAEGLGRFLMENGILVDANGAALKEQPDFSTYYTNELLG
;
A
#
# COMPACT_ATOMS: atom_id res chain seq x y z
N MET A 1 -10.54 -64.47 -48.43
CA MET A 1 -11.53 -63.81 -47.56
C MET A 1 -11.36 -64.41 -46.17
N LEU A 2 -10.53 -63.78 -45.34
CA LEU A 2 -10.21 -64.23 -43.98
C LEU A 2 -11.23 -63.59 -43.01
N LEU A 3 -12.10 -64.46 -42.46
CA LEU A 3 -13.08 -64.07 -41.45
C LEU A 3 -12.40 -63.96 -40.09
N LEU A 4 -12.27 -62.72 -39.55
CA LEU A 4 -11.82 -62.43 -38.19
C LEU A 4 -12.83 -62.98 -37.18
N THR A 5 -12.36 -63.83 -36.25
CA THR A 5 -13.18 -64.46 -35.21
C THR A 5 -13.59 -63.43 -34.14
N ARG A 6 -14.79 -63.67 -33.55
CA ARG A 6 -15.40 -62.84 -32.48
C ARG A 6 -14.48 -62.45 -31.29
N ARG A 7 -13.41 -63.23 -31.07
CA ARG A 7 -12.43 -63.00 -30.01
C ARG A 7 -11.41 -61.91 -30.35
N GLN A 8 -11.14 -61.63 -31.63
CA GLN A 8 -10.18 -60.59 -32.06
C GLN A 8 -10.77 -59.18 -32.08
N THR A 9 -12.11 -59.06 -32.19
CA THR A 9 -12.83 -57.79 -32.11
C THR A 9 -12.97 -57.23 -30.68
N ILE A 10 -12.90 -58.10 -29.65
CA ILE A 10 -13.01 -57.66 -28.23
C ILE A 10 -11.68 -57.06 -27.74
N PHE A 11 -10.53 -57.52 -28.23
CA PHE A 11 -9.22 -56.99 -27.87
C PHE A 11 -8.90 -55.64 -28.54
N ALA A 12 -9.50 -55.33 -29.68
CA ALA A 12 -9.32 -54.06 -30.35
C ALA A 12 -10.18 -52.90 -29.74
N ALA A 13 -11.30 -53.26 -29.07
CA ALA A 13 -12.18 -52.27 -28.41
C ALA A 13 -11.67 -51.86 -27.00
N ILE A 14 -10.86 -52.68 -26.35
CA ILE A 14 -10.29 -52.34 -25.01
C ILE A 14 -9.02 -51.50 -25.14
N ALA A 15 -8.29 -51.59 -26.26
CA ALA A 15 -7.11 -50.74 -26.49
C ALA A 15 -7.42 -49.29 -26.89
N ALA A 16 -8.65 -48.99 -27.35
CA ALA A 16 -9.07 -47.64 -27.72
C ALA A 16 -9.65 -46.78 -26.56
N SER A 17 -9.96 -47.42 -25.42
CA SER A 17 -10.51 -46.74 -24.24
C SER A 17 -9.44 -46.31 -23.21
N LEU A 18 -8.16 -46.60 -23.48
CA LEU A 18 -7.00 -46.17 -22.68
C LEU A 18 -6.24 -44.98 -23.29
N ALA A 19 -6.78 -44.34 -24.35
CA ALA A 19 -6.28 -43.05 -24.82
C ALA A 19 -6.69 -41.99 -23.77
N GLY A 20 -5.76 -41.81 -22.85
CA GLY A 20 -5.91 -41.10 -21.58
C GLY A 20 -6.53 -39.73 -21.73
N HIS A 21 -7.54 -39.51 -20.97
CA HIS A 21 -7.74 -38.23 -20.34
C HIS A 21 -6.58 -38.09 -19.34
N THR A 22 -5.46 -37.55 -19.77
CA THR A 22 -4.56 -36.86 -18.87
C THR A 22 -5.37 -35.65 -18.40
N ALA A 23 -6.23 -35.86 -17.40
CA ALA A 23 -6.67 -34.77 -16.57
C ALA A 23 -5.37 -34.16 -16.05
N PHE A 24 -4.95 -33.02 -16.61
CA PHE A 24 -4.00 -32.16 -15.92
C PHE A 24 -4.63 -31.96 -14.56
N ALA A 25 -4.06 -32.62 -13.55
CA ALA A 25 -4.40 -32.30 -12.18
C ALA A 25 -4.05 -30.84 -12.00
N GLN A 26 -5.06 -29.98 -12.07
CA GLN A 26 -4.89 -28.56 -11.79
C GLN A 26 -4.42 -28.51 -10.35
N SER A 27 -3.17 -28.16 -10.14
CA SER A 27 -2.62 -28.01 -8.80
C SER A 27 -3.53 -27.07 -8.00
N ALA A 28 -3.76 -27.38 -6.73
CA ALA A 28 -4.54 -26.49 -5.88
C ALA A 28 -3.96 -25.07 -5.94
N PRO A 29 -4.80 -24.04 -5.97
CA PRO A 29 -4.33 -22.66 -6.02
C PRO A 29 -3.34 -22.39 -4.88
N ALA A 30 -2.27 -21.65 -5.18
CA ALA A 30 -1.30 -21.26 -4.18
C ALA A 30 -1.92 -20.20 -3.27
N LYS A 31 -1.85 -20.41 -1.97
CA LYS A 31 -2.33 -19.43 -0.99
C LYS A 31 -1.36 -18.26 -0.91
N VAL A 32 -1.91 -17.04 -0.96
CA VAL A 32 -1.18 -15.80 -0.82
C VAL A 32 -1.95 -14.87 0.12
N ARG A 33 -1.26 -14.30 1.10
CA ARG A 33 -1.85 -13.40 2.10
C ARG A 33 -1.33 -11.99 1.89
N ILE A 34 -2.23 -11.01 1.83
CA ILE A 34 -1.90 -9.60 1.84
C ILE A 34 -2.52 -8.89 3.04
N ALA A 35 -1.69 -8.22 3.84
CA ALA A 35 -2.13 -7.45 5.00
C ALA A 35 -2.41 -5.99 4.61
N LEU A 36 -3.53 -5.43 5.09
CA LEU A 36 -3.87 -4.02 4.91
C LEU A 36 -3.19 -3.17 5.97
N ASP A 37 -2.86 -1.93 5.60
CA ASP A 37 -2.28 -0.89 6.46
C ASP A 37 -3.32 -0.06 7.19
N TRP A 38 -4.57 -0.11 6.72
CA TRP A 38 -5.70 0.67 7.22
C TRP A 38 -7.03 -0.07 7.02
N THR A 39 -8.11 0.50 7.55
CA THR A 39 -9.45 0.05 7.17
C THR A 39 -9.59 0.09 5.65
N PRO A 40 -10.36 -0.83 5.04
CA PRO A 40 -10.52 -0.85 3.58
C PRO A 40 -10.85 0.53 3.03
N ASN A 41 -10.15 0.93 1.97
CA ASN A 41 -10.33 2.22 1.30
C ASN A 41 -9.93 2.12 -0.17
N THR A 42 -10.00 3.20 -0.92
CA THR A 42 -9.74 3.20 -2.36
C THR A 42 -8.29 2.97 -2.75
N ASN A 43 -7.32 3.19 -1.84
CA ASN A 43 -5.93 2.78 -2.11
C ASN A 43 -5.81 1.25 -2.25
N HIS A 44 -6.75 0.48 -1.69
CA HIS A 44 -6.80 -0.99 -1.79
C HIS A 44 -7.66 -1.49 -2.97
N ILE A 45 -8.32 -0.60 -3.72
CA ILE A 45 -9.37 -0.95 -4.68
C ILE A 45 -8.93 -2.01 -5.71
N GLY A 46 -7.70 -1.92 -6.23
CA GLY A 46 -7.18 -2.85 -7.22
C GLY A 46 -7.07 -4.29 -6.70
N ILE A 47 -6.80 -4.46 -5.41
CA ILE A 47 -6.70 -5.77 -4.75
C ILE A 47 -8.09 -6.42 -4.67
N TYR A 48 -9.10 -5.65 -4.23
CA TYR A 48 -10.48 -6.11 -4.16
C TYR A 48 -11.06 -6.42 -5.53
N VAL A 49 -10.79 -5.55 -6.52
CA VAL A 49 -11.17 -5.78 -7.92
C VAL A 49 -10.51 -7.04 -8.48
N ALA A 50 -9.20 -7.22 -8.28
CA ALA A 50 -8.49 -8.40 -8.77
C ALA A 50 -9.07 -9.70 -8.18
N LYS A 51 -9.44 -9.67 -6.90
CA LYS A 51 -10.09 -10.81 -6.23
C LYS A 51 -11.50 -11.06 -6.78
N ALA A 52 -12.35 -10.03 -6.84
CA ALA A 52 -13.74 -10.15 -7.27
C ALA A 52 -13.89 -10.51 -8.75
N LYS A 53 -13.00 -9.99 -9.62
CA LYS A 53 -12.96 -10.30 -11.06
C LYS A 53 -12.29 -11.63 -11.38
N GLY A 54 -11.77 -12.35 -10.37
CA GLY A 54 -11.12 -13.64 -10.56
C GLY A 54 -9.69 -13.56 -11.10
N PHE A 55 -9.06 -12.38 -11.21
CA PHE A 55 -7.71 -12.24 -11.79
C PHE A 55 -6.64 -13.02 -11.01
N TYR A 56 -6.80 -13.15 -9.68
CA TYR A 56 -5.95 -14.02 -8.88
C TYR A 56 -6.20 -15.50 -9.15
N ALA A 57 -7.47 -15.92 -9.21
CA ALA A 57 -7.83 -17.31 -9.49
C ALA A 57 -7.32 -17.75 -10.87
N ASP A 58 -7.47 -16.89 -11.90
CA ASP A 58 -6.95 -17.13 -13.24
C ASP A 58 -5.41 -17.25 -13.26
N ALA A 59 -4.74 -16.62 -12.31
CA ALA A 59 -3.29 -16.72 -12.09
C ALA A 59 -2.89 -17.90 -11.19
N GLY A 60 -3.84 -18.77 -10.81
CA GLY A 60 -3.60 -19.94 -9.96
C GLY A 60 -3.39 -19.60 -8.48
N LEU A 61 -3.90 -18.45 -8.02
CA LEU A 61 -3.74 -17.97 -6.64
C LEU A 61 -5.08 -17.95 -5.88
N ASP A 62 -5.01 -18.33 -4.60
CA ASP A 62 -6.06 -18.12 -3.60
C ASP A 62 -5.61 -17.01 -2.65
N VAL A 63 -6.10 -15.78 -2.90
CA VAL A 63 -5.65 -14.59 -2.17
C VAL A 63 -6.54 -14.31 -0.97
N GLU A 64 -5.94 -14.27 0.21
CA GLU A 64 -6.55 -13.84 1.46
C GLU A 64 -6.14 -12.39 1.77
N ILE A 65 -7.12 -11.53 2.01
CA ILE A 65 -6.90 -10.15 2.45
C ILE A 65 -7.03 -10.14 3.97
N LEU A 66 -5.89 -9.92 4.65
CA LEU A 66 -5.85 -9.81 6.11
C LEU A 66 -6.28 -8.39 6.50
N PRO A 67 -7.17 -8.24 7.49
CA PRO A 67 -7.62 -6.92 7.93
C PRO A 67 -6.50 -6.13 8.58
N PHE A 68 -6.70 -4.82 8.65
CA PHE A 68 -5.87 -3.90 9.43
C PHE A 68 -5.82 -4.32 10.91
N THR A 69 -4.64 -4.21 11.50
CA THR A 69 -4.38 -4.43 12.93
C THR A 69 -3.42 -3.35 13.45
N ASP A 70 -3.22 -3.28 14.77
CA ASP A 70 -2.24 -2.38 15.38
C ASP A 70 -0.78 -2.75 15.03
N THR A 71 -0.55 -3.95 14.51
CA THR A 71 0.77 -4.34 13.97
C THR A 71 0.84 -3.94 12.50
N SER A 72 1.87 -3.18 12.12
CA SER A 72 2.00 -2.72 10.74
C SER A 72 2.11 -3.88 9.75
N ALA A 73 1.56 -3.70 8.56
CA ALA A 73 1.58 -4.73 7.51
C ALA A 73 3.02 -5.11 7.11
N GLY A 74 3.96 -4.15 7.09
CA GLY A 74 5.38 -4.43 6.87
C GLY A 74 5.98 -5.33 7.94
N THR A 75 5.60 -5.17 9.21
CA THR A 75 6.02 -6.06 10.29
C THR A 75 5.44 -7.47 10.13
N LEU A 76 4.18 -7.60 9.71
CA LEU A 76 3.58 -8.90 9.41
C LEU A 76 4.30 -9.61 8.26
N VAL A 77 4.71 -8.86 7.24
CA VAL A 77 5.50 -9.36 6.10
C VAL A 77 6.89 -9.80 6.56
N SER A 78 7.61 -8.96 7.29
CA SER A 78 8.95 -9.26 7.78
C SER A 78 9.00 -10.53 8.64
N ASN A 79 7.92 -10.82 9.36
CA ASN A 79 7.78 -12.01 10.21
C ASN A 79 7.11 -13.22 9.49
N GLY A 80 6.82 -13.14 8.20
CA GLY A 80 6.22 -14.22 7.42
C GLY A 80 4.75 -14.54 7.80
N VAL A 81 4.07 -13.64 8.52
CA VAL A 81 2.63 -13.75 8.81
C VAL A 81 1.80 -13.41 7.59
N ALA A 82 2.25 -12.45 6.78
CA ALA A 82 1.72 -12.11 5.48
C ALA A 82 2.82 -12.27 4.41
N ASP A 83 2.41 -12.55 3.17
CA ASP A 83 3.30 -12.68 2.03
C ASP A 83 3.54 -11.33 1.35
N PHE A 84 2.49 -10.47 1.41
CA PHE A 84 2.49 -9.07 0.99
C PHE A 84 1.85 -8.18 2.06
N GLY A 85 2.15 -6.90 2.00
CA GLY A 85 1.54 -5.90 2.86
C GLY A 85 1.39 -4.57 2.14
N ILE A 86 0.40 -3.79 2.54
CA ILE A 86 0.30 -2.38 2.17
C ILE A 86 1.17 -1.59 3.13
N SER A 87 1.93 -0.63 2.62
CA SER A 87 2.83 0.22 3.39
C SER A 87 2.98 1.57 2.70
N SER A 88 3.76 2.46 3.26
CA SER A 88 4.27 3.65 2.59
C SER A 88 5.76 3.49 2.24
N GLU A 89 6.24 4.34 1.34
CA GLU A 89 7.66 4.36 0.99
C GLU A 89 8.51 4.72 2.21
N ILE A 90 8.14 5.74 2.97
CA ILE A 90 8.84 6.16 4.18
C ILE A 90 8.88 5.05 5.25
N GLU A 91 7.76 4.36 5.48
CA GLU A 91 7.72 3.26 6.44
C GLU A 91 8.60 2.10 5.99
N THR A 92 8.57 1.75 4.70
CA THR A 92 9.41 0.68 4.16
C THR A 92 10.89 1.00 4.28
N LEU A 93 11.30 2.24 3.95
CA LEU A 93 12.69 2.68 4.08
C LEU A 93 13.16 2.60 5.54
N THR A 94 12.34 3.05 6.49
CA THR A 94 12.70 3.03 7.91
C THR A 94 12.73 1.61 8.48
N GLN A 95 11.77 0.75 8.15
CA GLN A 95 11.75 -0.64 8.59
C GLN A 95 12.94 -1.43 8.06
N ARG A 96 13.27 -1.25 6.77
CA ARG A 96 14.40 -1.96 6.17
C ARG A 96 15.74 -1.48 6.74
N ALA A 97 15.90 -0.18 6.98
CA ALA A 97 17.07 0.38 7.66
C ALA A 97 17.23 -0.22 9.06
N GLY A 98 16.13 -0.44 9.78
CA GLY A 98 16.09 -1.11 11.08
C GLY A 98 16.30 -2.63 11.02
N GLY A 99 16.57 -3.21 9.85
CA GLY A 99 16.86 -4.64 9.68
C GLY A 99 15.62 -5.49 9.38
N GLY A 100 14.45 -4.87 9.11
CA GLY A 100 13.25 -5.59 8.69
C GLY A 100 13.41 -6.19 7.28
N ASP A 101 12.96 -7.43 7.10
CA ASP A 101 12.93 -8.07 5.77
C ASP A 101 11.68 -7.60 5.00
N VAL A 102 11.76 -6.38 4.46
CA VAL A 102 10.71 -5.76 3.65
C VAL A 102 11.30 -5.09 2.42
N LYS A 103 10.61 -5.19 1.30
CA LYS A 103 11.00 -4.61 0.01
C LYS A 103 9.76 -4.15 -0.75
N MET A 104 9.78 -2.96 -1.31
CA MET A 104 8.71 -2.47 -2.18
C MET A 104 8.70 -3.25 -3.50
N VAL A 105 7.52 -3.69 -3.91
CA VAL A 105 7.32 -4.50 -5.12
C VAL A 105 6.27 -3.93 -6.08
N TYR A 106 5.53 -2.88 -5.65
CA TYR A 106 4.49 -2.25 -6.45
C TYR A 106 4.14 -0.87 -5.88
N GLY A 107 4.13 0.16 -6.72
CA GLY A 107 3.69 1.52 -6.37
C GLY A 107 2.19 1.68 -6.64
N VAL A 108 1.39 1.84 -5.59
CA VAL A 108 -0.06 2.06 -5.72
C VAL A 108 -0.34 3.52 -6.00
N VAL A 109 0.05 4.40 -5.10
CA VAL A 109 -0.12 5.86 -5.21
C VAL A 109 1.21 6.48 -5.57
N GLN A 110 1.26 7.13 -6.71
CA GLN A 110 2.51 7.49 -7.40
C GLN A 110 3.16 8.77 -6.88
N THR A 111 2.44 9.58 -6.10
CA THR A 111 2.94 10.84 -5.54
C THR A 111 2.46 11.00 -4.10
N GLU A 112 3.04 11.97 -3.38
CA GLU A 112 2.68 12.28 -2.01
C GLU A 112 1.23 12.75 -1.88
N THR A 113 0.47 12.09 -1.02
CA THR A 113 -0.91 12.46 -0.67
C THR A 113 -1.10 12.70 0.82
N ALA A 114 -0.07 12.48 1.65
CA ALA A 114 -0.11 12.78 3.06
C ALA A 114 0.05 14.30 3.31
N ARG A 115 -0.58 14.81 4.33
CA ARG A 115 -0.55 16.24 4.71
C ARG A 115 -0.64 16.36 6.21
N LEU A 116 0.03 17.36 6.78
CA LEU A 116 -0.27 17.77 8.14
C LEU A 116 -1.55 18.59 8.14
N ILE A 117 -2.48 18.24 9.01
CA ILE A 117 -3.78 18.90 9.13
C ILE A 117 -4.03 19.43 10.52
N PHE A 118 -4.75 20.55 10.59
CA PHE A 118 -5.22 21.16 11.82
C PHE A 118 -6.59 21.80 11.59
N ARG A 119 -7.33 22.08 12.67
CA ARG A 119 -8.65 22.70 12.54
C ARG A 119 -8.55 24.07 11.88
N GLY A 120 -9.43 24.35 10.94
CA GLY A 120 -9.52 25.66 10.28
C GLY A 120 -9.89 26.77 11.26
N GLY A 121 -9.50 28.01 10.93
CA GLY A 121 -9.74 29.16 11.76
C GLY A 121 -8.73 29.34 12.91
N ARG A 122 -7.62 28.63 12.88
CA ARG A 122 -6.48 28.79 13.79
C ARG A 122 -5.53 29.85 13.24
N ASP A 123 -5.76 31.11 13.65
CA ASP A 123 -4.92 32.25 13.23
C ASP A 123 -3.49 32.21 13.80
N ASP A 124 -3.27 31.36 14.80
CA ASP A 124 -1.99 31.09 15.44
C ASP A 124 -1.14 30.06 14.67
N ILE A 125 -1.67 29.41 13.61
CA ILE A 125 -0.97 28.44 12.78
C ILE A 125 -1.03 28.89 11.32
N LYS A 126 0.08 29.41 10.80
CA LYS A 126 0.21 29.92 9.42
C LYS A 126 1.20 29.11 8.59
N SER A 127 2.18 28.48 9.24
CA SER A 127 3.15 27.61 8.62
C SER A 127 3.65 26.56 9.62
N PRO A 128 4.39 25.52 9.22
CA PRO A 128 4.83 24.45 10.11
C PRO A 128 5.61 24.90 11.34
N LYS A 129 6.38 25.97 11.29
CA LYS A 129 7.09 26.48 12.48
C LYS A 129 6.16 26.86 13.62
N ASP A 130 4.91 27.19 13.32
CA ASP A 130 3.91 27.54 14.34
C ASP A 130 3.37 26.29 15.07
N LEU A 131 3.77 25.09 14.65
CA LEU A 131 3.49 23.82 15.31
C LEU A 131 4.48 23.50 16.44
N ASP A 132 5.56 24.30 16.61
CA ASP A 132 6.49 24.14 17.73
C ASP A 132 5.73 24.16 19.07
N GLY A 133 6.02 23.16 19.91
CA GLY A 133 5.42 22.97 21.23
C GLY A 133 3.97 22.49 21.23
N LYS A 134 3.35 22.30 20.06
CA LYS A 134 1.98 21.81 19.92
C LYS A 134 1.93 20.28 19.98
N THR A 135 0.72 19.73 20.15
CA THR A 135 0.48 18.31 20.31
C THR A 135 0.06 17.68 18.98
N TYR A 136 0.86 16.74 18.52
CA TYR A 136 0.60 15.87 17.39
C TYR A 136 -0.09 14.59 17.82
N GLY A 137 -1.20 14.24 17.19
CA GLY A 137 -1.81 12.93 17.29
C GLY A 137 -1.29 12.01 16.18
N GLY A 138 -0.49 11.02 16.56
CA GLY A 138 0.20 10.13 15.64
C GLY A 138 -0.42 8.73 15.56
N PHE A 139 0.07 7.97 14.60
CA PHE A 139 -0.39 6.61 14.28
C PHE A 139 0.57 5.52 14.79
N GLY A 140 1.74 5.94 15.32
CA GLY A 140 2.73 5.05 15.91
C GLY A 140 3.91 4.71 15.00
N GLY A 141 3.99 5.33 13.83
CA GLY A 141 5.17 5.25 12.97
C GLY A 141 6.39 5.87 13.64
N THR A 142 7.49 5.14 13.70
CA THR A 142 8.74 5.62 14.35
C THR A 142 9.34 6.85 13.65
N TRP A 143 8.98 7.06 12.40
CA TRP A 143 9.44 8.16 11.55
C TRP A 143 8.65 9.46 11.74
N GLU A 144 7.38 9.38 12.23
CA GLU A 144 6.44 10.52 12.23
C GLU A 144 7.00 11.75 12.93
N SER A 145 7.36 11.63 14.21
CA SER A 145 7.87 12.77 14.98
C SER A 145 9.12 13.41 14.35
N ALA A 146 10.01 12.59 13.81
CA ALA A 146 11.26 13.06 13.24
C ALA A 146 11.03 13.78 11.89
N LEU A 147 10.12 13.27 11.05
CA LEU A 147 9.72 13.91 9.80
C LEU A 147 9.04 15.26 10.07
N ILE A 148 8.09 15.30 10.99
CA ILE A 148 7.39 16.53 11.39
C ILE A 148 8.39 17.55 11.93
N SER A 149 9.31 17.12 12.79
CA SER A 149 10.37 17.98 13.33
C SER A 149 11.27 18.54 12.22
N ALA A 150 11.59 17.72 11.20
CA ALA A 150 12.36 18.18 10.04
C ALA A 150 11.57 19.25 9.24
N MET A 151 10.29 19.02 8.98
CA MET A 151 9.41 19.96 8.29
C MET A 151 9.32 21.30 9.03
N ILE A 152 9.16 21.26 10.36
CA ILE A 152 9.13 22.47 11.21
C ILE A 152 10.48 23.21 11.14
N ARG A 153 11.60 22.50 11.22
CA ARG A 153 12.95 23.11 11.11
C ARG A 153 13.21 23.72 9.74
N ASN A 154 12.76 23.06 8.67
CA ASN A 154 12.89 23.60 7.31
C ASN A 154 12.15 24.93 7.14
N ASP A 155 11.05 25.13 7.89
CA ASP A 155 10.29 26.42 7.94
C ASP A 155 10.84 27.42 8.97
N GLY A 156 11.95 27.11 9.63
CA GLY A 156 12.64 28.01 10.58
C GLY A 156 12.19 27.87 12.04
N GLY A 157 11.46 26.84 12.39
CA GLY A 157 11.11 26.46 13.77
C GLY A 157 12.19 25.61 14.44
N LYS A 158 11.93 25.17 15.67
CA LYS A 158 12.86 24.33 16.46
C LYS A 158 12.70 22.84 16.18
N GLY A 159 11.51 22.44 15.76
CA GLY A 159 11.14 21.02 15.60
C GLY A 159 10.70 20.36 16.91
N ASP A 160 10.21 21.15 17.86
CA ASP A 160 9.70 20.66 19.14
C ASP A 160 8.25 20.23 18.99
N VAL A 161 7.96 18.92 19.07
CA VAL A 161 6.60 18.38 18.93
C VAL A 161 6.30 17.43 20.09
N LYS A 162 5.12 17.61 20.69
CA LYS A 162 4.59 16.65 21.66
C LYS A 162 3.78 15.61 20.90
N THR A 163 4.21 14.36 20.92
CA THR A 163 3.51 13.27 20.22
C THR A 163 2.70 12.43 21.19
N VAL A 164 1.46 12.13 20.82
CA VAL A 164 0.61 11.12 21.45
C VAL A 164 0.15 10.14 20.39
N THR A 165 0.30 8.85 20.63
CA THR A 165 -0.15 7.80 19.69
C THR A 165 -1.63 7.54 19.92
N LEU A 166 -2.45 7.79 18.91
CA LEU A 166 -3.91 7.68 18.94
C LEU A 166 -4.49 6.75 17.86
N GLY A 167 -3.71 6.44 16.81
CA GLY A 167 -4.20 5.68 15.68
C GLY A 167 -5.43 6.35 15.05
N THR A 168 -6.45 5.57 14.73
CA THR A 168 -7.69 6.06 14.11
C THR A 168 -8.43 7.12 14.93
N SER A 169 -8.22 7.19 16.25
CA SER A 169 -8.83 8.19 17.12
C SER A 169 -8.21 9.59 17.00
N ALA A 170 -7.13 9.76 16.22
CA ALA A 170 -6.48 11.05 16.02
C ALA A 170 -7.42 12.08 15.38
N TYR A 171 -8.28 11.67 14.46
CA TYR A 171 -9.21 12.58 13.79
C TYR A 171 -10.30 13.11 14.74
N GLU A 172 -10.86 12.24 15.61
CA GLU A 172 -11.80 12.66 16.65
C GLU A 172 -11.13 13.58 17.68
N ALA A 173 -9.89 13.24 18.06
CA ALA A 173 -9.11 14.07 18.97
C ALA A 173 -8.78 15.46 18.36
N LEU A 174 -8.54 15.53 17.05
CA LEU A 174 -8.39 16.79 16.34
C LEU A 174 -9.69 17.60 16.38
N ASP A 175 -10.82 16.99 16.06
CA ASP A 175 -12.12 17.66 15.98
C ASP A 175 -12.56 18.21 17.34
N ASN A 176 -12.35 17.48 18.42
CA ASN A 176 -12.70 17.91 19.77
C ASN A 176 -11.64 18.82 20.44
N GLY A 177 -10.47 18.99 19.80
CA GLY A 177 -9.39 19.88 20.25
C GLY A 177 -8.49 19.29 21.33
N SER A 178 -8.48 17.98 21.54
CA SER A 178 -7.56 17.29 22.45
C SER A 178 -6.12 17.28 21.91
N ILE A 179 -5.96 17.40 20.60
CA ILE A 179 -4.68 17.60 19.90
C ILE A 179 -4.74 18.83 19.01
N ASP A 180 -3.58 19.35 18.63
CA ASP A 180 -3.48 20.54 17.77
C ASP A 180 -3.49 20.19 16.30
N PHE A 181 -2.82 19.09 15.92
CA PHE A 181 -2.68 18.66 14.53
C PHE A 181 -2.44 17.14 14.42
N THR A 182 -2.67 16.62 13.23
CA THR A 182 -2.40 15.22 12.86
C THR A 182 -2.01 15.15 11.40
N LEU A 183 -1.85 13.95 10.83
CA LEU A 183 -1.72 13.75 9.39
C LEU A 183 -3.02 13.21 8.79
N GLU A 184 -3.22 13.44 7.51
CA GLU A 184 -4.26 12.79 6.69
C GLU A 184 -3.64 12.24 5.42
N ILE A 185 -4.28 11.22 4.84
CA ILE A 185 -4.13 10.89 3.43
C ILE A 185 -5.25 11.61 2.69
N TYR A 186 -4.89 12.63 1.90
CA TYR A 186 -5.86 13.51 1.25
C TYR A 186 -6.92 12.75 0.46
N THR A 187 -6.50 11.73 -0.27
CA THR A 187 -7.39 10.96 -1.13
C THR A 187 -8.45 10.14 -0.37
N TRP A 188 -8.36 10.04 0.94
CA TRP A 188 -9.35 9.37 1.79
C TRP A 188 -9.89 10.27 2.88
N GLU A 189 -9.10 10.58 3.92
CA GLU A 189 -9.54 11.43 5.04
C GLU A 189 -9.79 12.87 4.58
N GLY A 190 -8.97 13.37 3.65
CA GLY A 190 -9.16 14.71 3.07
C GLY A 190 -10.47 14.81 2.31
N ILE A 191 -10.80 13.85 1.47
CA ILE A 191 -12.07 13.77 0.75
C ILE A 191 -13.25 13.62 1.72
N ALA A 192 -13.12 12.79 2.78
CA ALA A 192 -14.13 12.69 3.82
C ALA A 192 -14.41 14.03 4.49
N ALA A 193 -13.35 14.77 4.84
CA ALA A 193 -13.48 16.09 5.43
C ALA A 193 -14.19 17.10 4.50
N GLU A 194 -13.94 17.03 3.19
CA GLU A 194 -14.59 17.90 2.20
C GLU A 194 -16.08 17.57 2.06
N LEU A 195 -16.45 16.29 1.98
CA LEU A 195 -17.85 15.85 1.91
C LEU A 195 -18.63 16.26 3.17
N GLU A 196 -18.00 16.22 4.32
CA GLU A 196 -18.59 16.60 5.61
C GLU A 196 -18.53 18.11 5.86
N ASN A 197 -17.97 18.91 4.93
CA ASN A 197 -17.77 20.34 5.07
C ASN A 197 -16.96 20.70 6.34
N ARG A 198 -16.06 19.84 6.79
CA ARG A 198 -15.17 20.14 7.92
C ARG A 198 -14.15 21.21 7.54
N LYS A 199 -13.99 22.20 8.40
CA LYS A 199 -13.00 23.26 8.20
C LYS A 199 -11.63 22.77 8.64
N ILE A 200 -10.87 22.26 7.68
CA ILE A 200 -9.50 21.75 7.88
C ILE A 200 -8.52 22.65 7.11
N SER A 201 -7.43 23.03 7.75
CA SER A 201 -6.26 23.65 7.11
C SER A 201 -5.15 22.60 6.96
N ARG A 202 -4.32 22.76 5.92
CA ARG A 202 -3.37 21.72 5.50
C ARG A 202 -2.00 22.32 5.18
N PHE A 203 -0.94 21.57 5.49
CA PHE A 203 0.41 21.79 4.99
C PHE A 203 0.85 20.61 4.14
N HIS A 204 1.26 20.88 2.91
CA HIS A 204 1.83 19.88 2.03
C HIS A 204 3.30 19.65 2.41
N TYR A 205 3.74 18.42 2.41
CA TYR A 205 5.10 18.06 2.79
C TYR A 205 6.15 18.67 1.85
N SER A 206 5.88 18.63 0.53
CA SER A 206 6.78 19.16 -0.49
C SER A 206 7.04 20.67 -0.39
N ASP A 207 6.05 21.45 0.08
CA ASP A 207 6.19 22.89 0.25
C ASP A 207 7.23 23.27 1.32
N TYR A 208 7.58 22.29 2.18
CA TYR A 208 8.48 22.47 3.31
C TYR A 208 9.69 21.54 3.27
N GLY A 209 10.11 21.15 2.06
CA GLY A 209 11.38 20.49 1.81
C GLY A 209 11.40 18.99 2.09
N ILE A 210 10.24 18.36 2.25
CA ILE A 210 10.15 16.90 2.27
C ILE A 210 10.07 16.42 0.81
N PRO A 211 10.92 15.50 0.37
CA PRO A 211 10.86 14.95 -0.98
C PRO A 211 9.52 14.28 -1.28
N ASP A 212 9.09 14.35 -2.55
CA ASP A 212 7.93 13.62 -3.01
C ASP A 212 8.17 12.10 -2.90
N GLU A 213 7.14 11.37 -2.48
CA GLU A 213 7.19 9.92 -2.27
C GLU A 213 6.00 9.21 -2.94
N GLN A 214 6.09 7.91 -3.07
CA GLN A 214 4.95 7.07 -3.39
C GLN A 214 4.23 6.70 -2.09
N THR A 215 3.16 7.46 -1.77
CA THR A 215 2.49 7.39 -0.44
C THR A 215 2.01 5.99 -0.09
N THR A 216 1.56 5.20 -1.08
CA THR A 216 1.08 3.83 -0.87
C THR A 216 1.81 2.87 -1.79
N VAL A 217 2.43 1.86 -1.20
CA VAL A 217 3.16 0.80 -1.90
C VAL A 217 2.71 -0.58 -1.42
N ILE A 218 2.97 -1.61 -2.22
CA ILE A 218 2.91 -3.00 -1.77
C ILE A 218 4.33 -3.46 -1.47
N VAL A 219 4.50 -4.09 -0.32
CA VAL A 219 5.77 -4.68 0.11
C VAL A 219 5.67 -6.21 0.19
N SER A 220 6.83 -6.87 0.07
CA SER A 220 7.03 -8.28 0.34
C SER A 220 8.38 -8.48 1.03
N SER A 221 8.69 -9.70 1.48
CA SER A 221 10.00 -10.01 2.05
C SER A 221 10.96 -10.61 1.00
N ASP A 222 12.25 -10.37 1.14
CA ASP A 222 13.26 -11.02 0.30
C ASP A 222 13.19 -12.55 0.44
N ALA A 223 12.86 -13.05 1.65
CA ALA A 223 12.65 -14.45 1.91
C ALA A 223 11.51 -15.03 1.05
N TYR A 224 10.33 -14.39 1.05
CA TYR A 224 9.19 -14.84 0.23
C TYR A 224 9.48 -14.70 -1.27
N LEU A 225 10.06 -13.58 -1.70
CA LEU A 225 10.40 -13.34 -3.09
C LEU A 225 11.38 -14.38 -3.64
N SER A 226 12.31 -14.86 -2.81
CA SER A 226 13.27 -15.90 -3.19
C SER A 226 12.62 -17.28 -3.24
N ALA A 227 11.74 -17.61 -2.29
CA ALA A 227 11.11 -18.90 -2.18
C ALA A 227 9.95 -19.12 -3.17
N SER A 228 9.24 -18.03 -3.54
CA SER A 228 7.94 -18.08 -4.26
C SER A 228 7.86 -17.04 -5.39
N ARG A 229 8.96 -16.82 -6.12
CA ARG A 229 9.08 -15.76 -7.15
C ARG A 229 7.95 -15.78 -8.17
N GLU A 230 7.56 -16.96 -8.66
CA GLU A 230 6.50 -17.09 -9.66
C GLU A 230 5.12 -16.70 -9.08
N HIS A 231 4.82 -17.09 -7.84
CA HIS A 231 3.59 -16.66 -7.17
C HIS A 231 3.60 -15.17 -6.90
N ALA A 232 4.75 -14.59 -6.51
CA ALA A 232 4.89 -13.16 -6.32
C ALA A 232 4.64 -12.39 -7.63
N ARG A 233 5.21 -12.83 -8.74
CA ARG A 233 4.98 -12.25 -10.05
C ARG A 233 3.50 -12.34 -10.46
N ALA A 234 2.90 -13.53 -10.31
CA ALA A 234 1.49 -13.77 -10.64
C ALA A 234 0.58 -12.85 -9.81
N PHE A 235 0.87 -12.68 -8.51
CA PHE A 235 0.12 -11.79 -7.61
C PHE A 235 0.22 -10.34 -8.08
N ILE A 236 1.43 -9.81 -8.30
CA ILE A 236 1.65 -8.43 -8.72
C ILE A 236 0.99 -8.13 -10.07
N GLN A 237 1.10 -9.04 -11.05
CA GLN A 237 0.49 -8.85 -12.36
C GLN A 237 -1.04 -8.88 -12.30
N ALA A 238 -1.64 -9.76 -11.48
CA ALA A 238 -3.08 -9.80 -11.27
C ALA A 238 -3.56 -8.55 -10.52
N THR A 239 -2.82 -8.09 -9.51
CA THR A 239 -3.08 -6.83 -8.80
C THR A 239 -3.05 -5.64 -9.75
N ARG A 240 -2.05 -5.57 -10.65
CA ARG A 240 -1.94 -4.51 -11.67
C ARG A 240 -3.16 -4.49 -12.59
N LYS A 241 -3.68 -5.65 -13.00
CA LYS A 241 -4.94 -5.75 -13.77
C LYS A 241 -6.12 -5.18 -12.98
N GLY A 242 -6.17 -5.42 -11.67
CA GLY A 242 -7.20 -4.88 -10.79
C GLY A 242 -7.17 -3.36 -10.71
N TYR A 243 -5.99 -2.74 -10.53
CA TYR A 243 -5.85 -1.29 -10.55
C TYR A 243 -6.14 -0.70 -11.94
N ALA A 244 -5.68 -1.32 -13.03
CA ALA A 244 -6.03 -0.88 -14.38
C ALA A 244 -7.54 -0.90 -14.59
N TYR A 245 -8.21 -1.98 -14.19
CA TYR A 245 -9.65 -2.10 -14.25
C TYR A 245 -10.37 -1.01 -13.45
N SER A 246 -9.88 -0.67 -12.26
CA SER A 246 -10.50 0.35 -11.41
C SER A 246 -10.40 1.77 -11.98
N VAL A 247 -9.42 2.04 -12.83
CA VAL A 247 -9.30 3.31 -13.57
C VAL A 247 -10.29 3.35 -14.73
N ASP A 248 -10.40 2.23 -15.46
CA ASP A 248 -11.24 2.15 -16.67
C ASP A 248 -12.73 1.98 -16.33
N HIS A 249 -13.07 1.40 -15.16
CA HIS A 249 -14.42 1.08 -14.69
C HIS A 249 -14.62 1.52 -13.23
N PRO A 250 -14.52 2.83 -12.91
CA PRO A 250 -14.46 3.32 -11.53
C PRO A 250 -15.71 3.01 -10.71
N ASP A 251 -16.91 3.13 -11.29
CA ASP A 251 -18.15 2.85 -10.56
C ASP A 251 -18.29 1.39 -10.16
N GLU A 252 -18.04 0.46 -11.09
CA GLU A 252 -18.06 -0.98 -10.80
C GLU A 252 -16.96 -1.34 -9.80
N ALA A 253 -15.77 -0.77 -9.93
CA ALA A 253 -14.67 -1.01 -8.99
C ALA A 253 -15.02 -0.58 -7.57
N CYS A 254 -15.71 0.56 -7.38
CA CYS A 254 -16.22 1.00 -6.09
C CYS A 254 -17.22 0.01 -5.51
N GLU A 255 -18.15 -0.52 -6.32
CA GLU A 255 -19.11 -1.53 -5.89
C GLU A 255 -18.42 -2.84 -5.46
N LEU A 256 -17.40 -3.27 -6.20
CA LEU A 256 -16.62 -4.46 -5.87
C LEU A 256 -15.81 -4.27 -4.57
N LEU A 257 -15.21 -3.09 -4.35
CA LEU A 257 -14.53 -2.76 -3.11
C LEU A 257 -15.50 -2.78 -1.92
N ILE A 258 -16.65 -2.10 -2.03
CA ILE A 258 -17.66 -2.03 -0.97
C ILE A 258 -18.16 -3.45 -0.63
N SER A 259 -18.53 -4.22 -1.64
CA SER A 259 -19.01 -5.61 -1.46
C SER A 259 -17.94 -6.50 -0.82
N GLY A 260 -16.68 -6.39 -1.27
CA GLY A 260 -15.57 -7.17 -0.76
C GLY A 260 -15.09 -6.77 0.63
N SER A 261 -15.47 -5.58 1.11
CA SER A 261 -15.07 -5.07 2.43
C SER A 261 -15.81 -5.71 3.61
N ASN A 262 -16.76 -6.62 3.36
CA ASN A 262 -17.55 -7.30 4.39
C ASN A 262 -18.25 -6.34 5.38
N GLY A 263 -18.74 -5.21 4.87
CA GLY A 263 -19.45 -4.21 5.66
C GLY A 263 -18.56 -3.16 6.35
N ALA A 264 -17.25 -3.19 6.14
CA ALA A 264 -16.37 -2.14 6.64
C ALA A 264 -16.56 -0.79 5.92
N LEU A 265 -17.03 -0.81 4.67
CA LEU A 265 -17.31 0.39 3.87
C LEU A 265 -18.83 0.55 3.68
N MET A 266 -19.40 1.52 4.38
CA MET A 266 -20.84 1.85 4.26
C MET A 266 -21.08 3.19 3.56
N ASN A 267 -20.10 4.10 3.54
CA ASN A 267 -20.19 5.41 2.90
C ASN A 267 -19.84 5.31 1.41
N THR A 268 -20.80 4.98 0.57
CA THR A 268 -20.62 4.86 -0.88
C THR A 268 -20.21 6.17 -1.54
N GLU A 269 -20.67 7.31 -1.03
CA GLU A 269 -20.32 8.63 -1.56
C GLU A 269 -18.83 8.91 -1.37
N LEU A 270 -18.29 8.62 -0.19
CA LEU A 270 -16.87 8.74 0.09
C LEU A 270 -16.04 7.84 -0.84
N VAL A 271 -16.43 6.58 -1.00
CA VAL A 271 -15.70 5.64 -1.87
C VAL A 271 -15.64 6.15 -3.31
N LYS A 272 -16.76 6.64 -3.86
CA LYS A 272 -16.81 7.18 -5.22
C LYS A 272 -16.03 8.49 -5.36
N ALA A 273 -16.16 9.40 -4.41
CA ALA A 273 -15.42 10.67 -4.43
C ALA A 273 -13.91 10.46 -4.30
N SER A 274 -13.49 9.55 -3.43
CA SER A 274 -12.07 9.19 -3.26
C SER A 274 -11.50 8.52 -4.51
N GLN A 275 -12.20 7.55 -5.13
CA GLN A 275 -11.75 6.93 -6.39
C GLN A 275 -11.65 7.96 -7.51
N LYS A 276 -12.61 8.86 -7.60
CA LYS A 276 -12.56 9.98 -8.55
C LYS A 276 -11.33 10.85 -8.33
N ALA A 277 -11.03 11.22 -7.07
CA ALA A 277 -9.85 12.02 -6.74
C ALA A 277 -8.55 11.29 -7.11
N LEU A 278 -8.44 9.97 -6.88
CA LEU A 278 -7.29 9.17 -7.28
C LEU A 278 -7.06 9.18 -8.80
N ILE A 279 -8.13 9.14 -9.59
CA ILE A 279 -8.06 9.13 -11.06
C ILE A 279 -7.77 10.53 -11.61
N GLU A 280 -8.53 11.54 -11.20
CA GLU A 280 -8.40 12.92 -11.70
C GLU A 280 -7.08 13.57 -11.27
N GLY A 281 -6.58 13.22 -10.07
CA GLY A 281 -5.26 13.64 -9.58
C GLY A 281 -4.09 12.86 -10.19
N HIS A 282 -4.36 11.90 -11.09
CA HIS A 282 -3.34 11.03 -11.70
C HIS A 282 -2.50 10.23 -10.70
N PHE A 283 -3.02 9.99 -9.49
CA PHE A 283 -2.29 9.33 -8.42
C PHE A 283 -2.02 7.84 -8.66
N LEU A 284 -2.80 7.17 -9.51
CA LEU A 284 -2.64 5.73 -9.81
C LEU A 284 -1.70 5.42 -10.98
N LYS A 285 -1.19 6.46 -11.66
CA LYS A 285 -0.30 6.30 -12.82
C LYS A 285 0.96 7.14 -12.65
N SER A 286 2.10 6.59 -13.05
CA SER A 286 3.34 7.37 -13.15
C SER A 286 3.21 8.46 -14.24
N GLU A 287 4.16 9.38 -14.31
CA GLU A 287 4.23 10.39 -15.40
C GLU A 287 4.24 9.75 -16.79
N ALA A 288 4.82 8.56 -16.93
CA ALA A 288 4.79 7.78 -18.16
C ALA A 288 3.45 7.04 -18.41
N GLY A 289 2.44 7.22 -17.54
CA GLY A 289 1.14 6.56 -17.63
C GLY A 289 1.14 5.08 -17.22
N VAL A 290 2.19 4.61 -16.55
CA VAL A 290 2.31 3.21 -16.13
C VAL A 290 1.73 3.03 -14.72
N ILE A 291 0.96 1.96 -14.53
CA ILE A 291 0.37 1.56 -13.25
C ILE A 291 1.32 0.60 -12.55
N GLY A 292 1.59 0.84 -11.26
CA GLY A 292 2.31 -0.07 -10.38
C GLY A 292 3.82 0.12 -10.35
N THR A 293 4.38 1.03 -11.15
CA THR A 293 5.82 1.27 -11.20
C THR A 293 6.32 1.94 -9.93
N LEU A 294 7.44 1.47 -9.41
CA LEU A 294 8.22 2.17 -8.39
C LEU A 294 9.24 3.10 -9.06
N ASP A 295 9.33 4.33 -8.54
CA ASP A 295 10.25 5.34 -9.06
C ASP A 295 11.57 5.33 -8.26
N PRO A 296 12.69 4.92 -8.89
CA PRO A 296 13.99 4.90 -8.23
C PRO A 296 14.42 6.26 -7.66
N ALA A 297 14.11 7.35 -8.37
CA ALA A 297 14.54 8.68 -7.97
C ALA A 297 13.83 9.15 -6.68
N LYS A 298 12.55 8.75 -6.50
CA LYS A 298 11.79 9.02 -5.27
C LYS A 298 12.36 8.23 -4.10
N ALA A 299 12.53 6.92 -4.25
CA ALA A 299 13.08 6.07 -3.21
C ALA A 299 14.48 6.52 -2.75
N GLU A 300 15.36 6.89 -3.69
CA GLU A 300 16.69 7.40 -3.37
C GLU A 300 16.63 8.81 -2.77
N GLY A 301 15.77 9.69 -3.29
CA GLY A 301 15.61 11.06 -2.81
C GLY A 301 15.09 11.10 -1.38
N LEU A 302 14.01 10.36 -1.12
CA LEU A 302 13.44 10.25 0.23
C LEU A 302 14.41 9.55 1.18
N GLY A 303 15.00 8.42 0.78
CA GLY A 303 15.95 7.69 1.60
C GLY A 303 17.15 8.55 2.05
N ARG A 304 17.70 9.36 1.14
CA ARG A 304 18.76 10.31 1.45
C ARG A 304 18.31 11.39 2.43
N PHE A 305 17.14 11.98 2.19
CA PHE A 305 16.54 12.96 3.10
C PHE A 305 16.35 12.39 4.52
N LEU A 306 15.80 11.18 4.63
CA LEU A 306 15.58 10.51 5.91
C LEU A 306 16.91 10.25 6.64
N MET A 307 17.94 9.84 5.92
CA MET A 307 19.26 9.65 6.48
C MET A 307 19.89 10.96 6.98
N GLU A 308 19.88 12.01 6.16
CA GLU A 308 20.44 13.33 6.50
C GLU A 308 19.77 13.96 7.73
N ASN A 309 18.49 13.65 7.95
CA ASN A 309 17.73 14.11 9.10
C ASN A 309 17.78 13.14 10.31
N GLY A 310 18.59 12.06 10.24
CA GLY A 310 18.74 11.09 11.32
C GLY A 310 17.51 10.25 11.60
N ILE A 311 16.61 10.10 10.60
CA ILE A 311 15.36 9.36 10.71
C ILE A 311 15.59 7.87 10.47
N LEU A 312 16.55 7.52 9.58
CA LEU A 312 16.94 6.13 9.39
C LEU A 312 17.82 5.67 10.55
N VAL A 313 17.35 4.66 11.27
CA VAL A 313 18.06 4.06 12.39
C VAL A 313 18.33 2.57 12.12
N ASP A 314 19.41 2.06 12.70
CA ASP A 314 19.71 0.63 12.68
C ASP A 314 18.83 -0.16 13.67
N ALA A 315 19.01 -1.48 13.72
CA ALA A 315 18.28 -2.37 14.63
C ALA A 315 18.47 -2.06 16.12
N ASN A 316 19.48 -1.26 16.49
CA ASN A 316 19.73 -0.83 17.85
C ASN A 316 19.16 0.58 18.14
N GLY A 317 18.51 1.20 17.16
CA GLY A 317 17.97 2.56 17.26
C GLY A 317 19.00 3.67 17.07
N ALA A 318 20.24 3.35 16.63
CA ALA A 318 21.24 4.36 16.33
C ALA A 318 21.08 4.87 14.89
N ALA A 319 21.17 6.20 14.70
CA ALA A 319 21.12 6.78 13.37
C ALA A 319 22.19 6.18 12.45
N LEU A 320 21.79 5.86 11.21
CA LEU A 320 22.71 5.31 10.21
C LEU A 320 23.82 6.31 9.92
N LYS A 321 25.07 5.81 9.86
CA LYS A 321 26.26 6.61 9.54
C LYS A 321 26.65 6.55 8.08
N GLU A 322 26.27 5.46 7.41
CA GLU A 322 26.57 5.20 6.01
C GLU A 322 25.25 5.04 5.24
N GLN A 323 25.23 5.62 4.04
CA GLN A 323 24.08 5.51 3.18
C GLN A 323 23.92 4.07 2.68
N PRO A 324 22.76 3.44 2.91
CA PRO A 324 22.50 2.13 2.34
C PRO A 324 22.32 2.22 0.82
N ASP A 325 22.47 1.09 0.15
CA ASP A 325 22.10 0.97 -1.25
C ASP A 325 20.57 0.86 -1.36
N PHE A 326 19.91 2.01 -1.56
CA PHE A 326 18.46 2.08 -1.67
C PHE A 326 17.91 1.30 -2.86
N SER A 327 18.73 0.99 -3.89
CA SER A 327 18.29 0.17 -5.02
C SER A 327 17.89 -1.26 -4.59
N THR A 328 18.38 -1.70 -3.43
CA THR A 328 18.01 -3.00 -2.85
C THR A 328 16.67 -2.99 -2.10
N TYR A 329 16.07 -1.81 -1.88
CA TYR A 329 14.85 -1.63 -1.08
C TYR A 329 13.56 -1.76 -1.91
N TYR A 330 13.68 -1.83 -3.23
CA TYR A 330 12.56 -1.98 -4.14
C TYR A 330 12.90 -2.88 -5.34
N THR A 331 11.88 -3.32 -6.08
CA THR A 331 12.06 -4.00 -7.38
C THR A 331 10.85 -3.81 -8.27
N ASN A 332 11.09 -3.54 -9.56
CA ASN A 332 10.08 -3.51 -10.61
C ASN A 332 10.04 -4.83 -11.44
N GLU A 333 10.87 -5.80 -11.13
CA GLU A 333 11.01 -7.04 -11.92
C GLU A 333 9.75 -7.92 -11.96
N LEU A 334 8.81 -7.71 -11.03
CA LEU A 334 7.57 -8.48 -10.95
C LEU A 334 6.47 -7.93 -11.87
N LEU A 335 6.63 -6.72 -12.38
CA LEU A 335 5.63 -6.07 -13.25
C LEU A 335 5.58 -6.67 -14.66
N GLY A 336 6.64 -7.29 -15.12
CA GLY A 336 6.72 -7.94 -16.44
C GLY A 336 7.54 -7.16 -17.43
#